data_2617f40458cd8045ebf3ef43c34bb872
#
_entry.id   2617f40458cd8045ebf3ef43c34bb872
#
_cell.length_a   1.000
_cell.length_b   1.000
_cell.length_c   1.000
_cell.angle_alpha   90.00
_cell.angle_beta   90.00
_cell.angle_gamma   90.00
#
_symmetry.space_group_name_H-M   'P 1'
#
loop_
_entity.id
_entity.type
_entity.pdbx_description
1 polymer ?
#
loop_
_entity_poly.entity_id
_entity_poly.type
_entity_poly.pdbx_seq_one_letter_code
_entity_poly.pdbx_strand_id
1 'polypeptide(L)'
;MRLRDLLQLQVHDLEVEVLTGIYSEETHLPQPLRISVTADIDMPERFDPDTPLGASKSYIDLKHAATTALPRDTHFTLIEAVAEHVCDTLFVSDARVRRVEVRIVKLAISEGGESIGITMVRHRG
;
A
#
# COMPACT_ATOMS: atom_id res chain seq x y z
N MET A 1 11.03 -15.52 -25.33
CA MET A 1 10.61 -14.48 -24.37
C MET A 1 11.72 -14.27 -23.35
N ARG A 2 12.06 -13.05 -23.12
CA ARG A 2 13.09 -12.69 -22.14
C ARG A 2 12.45 -12.46 -20.78
N LEU A 3 12.90 -13.18 -19.77
CA LEU A 3 12.45 -12.95 -18.40
C LEU A 3 13.10 -11.68 -17.84
N ARG A 4 12.34 -10.96 -17.04
CA ARG A 4 12.82 -9.77 -16.35
C ARG A 4 13.19 -10.12 -14.92
N ASP A 5 14.33 -9.62 -14.49
CA ASP A 5 14.64 -9.61 -13.07
C ASP A 5 13.73 -8.63 -12.37
N LEU A 6 13.37 -8.93 -11.14
CA LEU A 6 12.36 -8.17 -10.40
C LEU A 6 12.82 -7.97 -8.96
N LEU A 7 12.70 -6.74 -8.49
CA LEU A 7 12.86 -6.43 -7.08
C LEU A 7 11.55 -5.86 -6.55
N GLN A 8 11.01 -6.51 -5.53
CA GLN A 8 9.80 -6.06 -4.84
C GLN A 8 10.13 -5.70 -3.40
N LEU A 9 9.88 -4.45 -3.03
CA LEU A 9 9.95 -4.02 -1.65
C LEU A 9 8.58 -4.21 -1.02
N GLN A 10 8.51 -4.79 0.17
CA GLN A 10 7.24 -5.21 0.75
C GLN A 10 7.14 -4.79 2.22
N VAL A 11 5.96 -4.34 2.63
CA VAL A 11 5.57 -4.19 4.03
C VAL A 11 4.21 -4.84 4.20
N HIS A 12 4.10 -5.77 5.12
CA HIS A 12 2.89 -6.55 5.32
C HIS A 12 2.22 -6.23 6.66
N ASP A 13 0.89 -6.29 6.64
CA ASP A 13 0.06 -6.32 7.84
C ASP A 13 0.17 -5.07 8.73
N LEU A 14 0.25 -3.91 8.11
CA LEU A 14 0.15 -2.63 8.83
C LEU A 14 -1.30 -2.43 9.28
N GLU A 15 -1.52 -2.22 10.56
CA GLU A 15 -2.84 -1.91 11.08
C GLU A 15 -2.97 -0.39 11.22
N VAL A 16 -4.05 0.15 10.63
CA VAL A 16 -4.30 1.59 10.61
C VAL A 16 -5.81 1.84 10.68
N GLU A 17 -6.21 2.91 11.35
CA GLU A 17 -7.60 3.33 11.41
C GLU A 17 -7.85 4.43 10.38
N VAL A 18 -8.89 4.26 9.55
CA VAL A 18 -9.23 5.17 8.46
C VAL A 18 -10.73 5.42 8.47
N LEU A 19 -11.12 6.68 8.24
CA LEU A 19 -12.53 7.02 8.04
C LEU A 19 -12.97 6.46 6.69
N THR A 20 -13.72 5.38 6.70
CA THR A 20 -14.16 4.71 5.47
C THR A 20 -15.46 3.94 5.71
N GLY A 21 -16.22 3.71 4.65
CA GLY A 21 -17.42 2.89 4.66
C GLY A 21 -18.64 3.60 4.08
N ILE A 22 -19.59 2.79 3.63
CA ILE A 22 -20.85 3.25 3.04
C ILE A 22 -22.04 3.09 3.98
N TYR A 23 -21.90 2.25 5.02
CA TYR A 23 -22.98 1.99 5.97
C TYR A 23 -22.96 3.03 7.09
N SER A 24 -24.15 3.33 7.64
CA SER A 24 -24.29 4.39 8.65
C SER A 24 -23.45 4.15 9.90
N GLU A 25 -23.29 2.91 10.31
CA GLU A 25 -22.46 2.53 11.46
C GLU A 25 -20.96 2.74 11.20
N GLU A 26 -20.55 2.81 9.93
CA GLU A 26 -19.15 3.00 9.53
C GLU A 26 -18.77 4.47 9.36
N THR A 27 -19.73 5.39 9.20
CA THR A 27 -19.45 6.75 8.71
C THR A 27 -18.93 7.70 9.78
N HIS A 28 -19.04 7.37 11.06
CA HIS A 28 -18.73 8.30 12.16
C HIS A 28 -17.44 8.00 12.88
N LEU A 29 -16.94 6.78 12.78
CA LEU A 29 -15.75 6.33 13.50
C LEU A 29 -14.73 5.76 12.52
N PRO A 30 -13.42 5.96 12.79
CA PRO A 30 -12.41 5.30 11.98
C PRO A 30 -12.57 3.78 12.04
N GLN A 31 -12.34 3.13 10.91
CA GLN A 31 -12.42 1.68 10.78
C GLN A 31 -11.01 1.07 10.79
N PRO A 32 -10.80 -0.01 11.53
CA PRO A 32 -9.51 -0.69 11.52
C PRO A 32 -9.30 -1.43 10.21
N LEU A 33 -8.18 -1.14 9.55
CA LEU A 33 -7.77 -1.77 8.30
C LEU A 33 -6.40 -2.42 8.51
N ARG A 34 -6.17 -3.52 7.81
CA ARG A 34 -4.85 -4.13 7.69
C ARG A 34 -4.37 -3.92 6.25
N ILE A 35 -3.26 -3.22 6.10
CA ILE A 35 -2.75 -2.82 4.78
C ILE A 35 -1.39 -3.47 4.54
N SER A 36 -1.26 -4.12 3.38
CA SER A 36 0.02 -4.63 2.89
C SER A 36 0.34 -3.97 1.57
N VAL A 37 1.60 -3.56 1.40
CA VAL A 37 2.05 -2.82 0.21
C VAL A 37 3.26 -3.53 -0.38
N THR A 38 3.23 -3.74 -1.69
CA THR A 38 4.35 -4.26 -2.47
C THR A 38 4.63 -3.28 -3.59
N ALA A 39 5.87 -2.84 -3.71
CA ALA A 39 6.31 -1.93 -4.78
C ALA A 39 7.41 -2.61 -5.60
N ASP A 40 7.16 -2.71 -6.91
CA ASP A 40 8.18 -3.15 -7.86
C ASP A 40 9.02 -1.92 -8.21
N ILE A 41 10.32 -2.00 -8.02
CA ILE A 41 11.22 -0.87 -8.24
C ILE A 41 12.34 -1.24 -9.21
N ASP A 42 12.82 -0.22 -9.94
CA ASP A 42 14.02 -0.36 -10.76
C ASP A 42 15.19 -0.68 -9.85
N MET A 43 16.07 -1.57 -10.29
CA MET A 43 17.22 -1.96 -9.50
C MET A 43 18.50 -1.93 -10.35
N PRO A 44 19.68 -1.79 -9.71
CA PRO A 44 20.94 -1.94 -10.41
C PRO A 44 21.12 -3.38 -10.89
N GLU A 45 22.11 -3.60 -11.77
CA GLU A 45 22.40 -4.95 -12.26
C GLU A 45 22.80 -5.92 -11.15
N ARG A 46 23.38 -5.40 -10.07
CA ARG A 46 23.90 -6.22 -8.99
C ARG A 46 23.87 -5.46 -7.66
N PHE A 47 23.61 -6.18 -6.58
CA PHE A 47 23.78 -5.72 -5.21
C PHE A 47 25.00 -6.39 -4.61
N ASP A 48 25.93 -5.60 -4.10
CA ASP A 48 27.11 -6.07 -3.38
C ASP A 48 26.94 -5.79 -1.89
N PRO A 49 27.82 -6.37 -1.02
CA PRO A 49 27.65 -6.17 0.43
C PRO A 49 27.68 -4.70 0.88
N ASP A 50 28.36 -3.83 0.15
CA ASP A 50 28.50 -2.40 0.47
C ASP A 50 27.60 -1.49 -0.38
N THR A 51 26.68 -2.07 -1.16
CA THR A 51 25.75 -1.28 -1.96
C THR A 51 24.88 -0.42 -1.02
N PRO A 52 24.82 0.92 -1.25
CA PRO A 52 24.07 1.79 -0.35
C PRO A 52 22.56 1.70 -0.56
N LEU A 53 21.79 2.14 0.46
CA LEU A 53 20.33 2.12 0.42
C LEU A 53 19.76 2.85 -0.80
N GLY A 54 20.44 3.90 -1.29
CA GLY A 54 19.99 4.65 -2.47
C GLY A 54 19.86 3.84 -3.74
N ALA A 55 20.51 2.67 -3.82
CA ALA A 55 20.34 1.74 -4.95
C ALA A 55 19.03 0.93 -4.84
N SER A 56 18.42 0.91 -3.67
CA SER A 56 17.11 0.34 -3.40
C SER A 56 16.15 1.45 -2.94
N LYS A 57 15.28 1.15 -1.99
CA LYS A 57 14.32 2.12 -1.44
C LYS A 57 14.07 1.78 0.02
N SER A 58 13.87 2.80 0.85
CA SER A 58 13.52 2.57 2.26
C SER A 58 12.11 2.02 2.40
N TYR A 59 11.94 0.95 3.20
CA TYR A 59 10.62 0.44 3.54
C TYR A 59 9.78 1.48 4.32
N ILE A 60 10.43 2.46 4.94
CA ILE A 60 9.74 3.54 5.65
C ILE A 60 8.84 4.33 4.70
N ASP A 61 9.23 4.48 3.43
CA ASP A 61 8.40 5.16 2.43
C ASP A 61 7.08 4.40 2.19
N LEU A 62 7.13 3.06 2.19
CA LEU A 62 5.93 2.25 2.05
C LEU A 62 5.03 2.37 3.28
N LYS A 63 5.63 2.31 4.47
CA LYS A 63 4.88 2.50 5.71
C LYS A 63 4.21 3.87 5.75
N HIS A 64 4.95 4.92 5.39
CA HIS A 64 4.43 6.29 5.36
C HIS A 64 3.23 6.39 4.41
N ALA A 65 3.34 5.86 3.20
CA ALA A 65 2.26 5.92 2.21
C ALA A 65 0.96 5.29 2.72
N ALA A 66 1.07 4.22 3.52
CA ALA A 66 -0.08 3.47 4.02
C ALA A 66 -0.55 3.93 5.41
N THR A 67 0.13 4.86 6.05
CA THR A 67 -0.19 5.32 7.40
C THR A 67 -0.25 6.84 7.48
N THR A 68 0.88 7.50 7.72
CA THR A 68 0.92 8.94 8.00
C THR A 68 0.58 9.81 6.78
N ALA A 69 0.74 9.31 5.57
CA ALA A 69 0.35 10.04 4.35
C ALA A 69 -1.15 9.98 4.09
N LEU A 70 -1.89 9.08 4.74
CA LEU A 70 -3.34 9.03 4.60
C LEU A 70 -3.96 10.22 5.33
N PRO A 71 -4.83 11.01 4.66
CA PRO A 71 -5.47 12.15 5.31
C PRO A 71 -6.45 11.68 6.38
N ARG A 72 -6.32 12.21 7.60
CA ARG A 72 -7.14 11.80 8.74
C ARG A 72 -8.56 12.35 8.71
N ASP A 73 -8.75 13.50 8.07
CA ASP A 73 -10.03 14.19 8.05
C ASP A 73 -10.87 13.87 6.82
N THR A 74 -10.36 13.04 5.92
CA THR A 74 -11.05 12.65 4.70
C THR A 74 -11.79 11.34 4.93
N HIS A 75 -13.08 11.32 4.64
CA HIS A 75 -13.86 10.08 4.61
C HIS A 75 -13.72 9.44 3.23
N PHE A 76 -13.20 8.22 3.19
CA PHE A 76 -13.13 7.42 1.96
C PHE A 76 -14.37 6.53 1.92
N THR A 77 -15.26 6.74 0.96
CA THR A 77 -16.46 5.90 0.83
C THR A 77 -16.10 4.43 0.66
N LEU A 78 -15.07 4.16 -0.15
CA LEU A 78 -14.61 2.81 -0.43
C LEU A 78 -13.14 2.64 -0.03
N ILE A 79 -12.78 1.44 0.43
CA ILE A 79 -11.37 1.13 0.70
C ILE A 79 -10.54 1.13 -0.57
N GLU A 80 -11.16 0.98 -1.74
CA GLU A 80 -10.48 1.14 -3.04
C GLU A 80 -9.86 2.53 -3.18
N ALA A 81 -10.52 3.56 -2.66
CA ALA A 81 -9.97 4.92 -2.68
C ALA A 81 -8.77 5.06 -1.74
N VAL A 82 -8.74 4.33 -0.63
CA VAL A 82 -7.58 4.26 0.25
C VAL A 82 -6.40 3.63 -0.50
N ALA A 83 -6.65 2.51 -1.18
CA ALA A 83 -5.62 1.84 -1.99
C ALA A 83 -5.08 2.75 -3.08
N GLU A 84 -5.97 3.51 -3.76
CA GLU A 84 -5.59 4.46 -4.80
C GLU A 84 -4.66 5.55 -4.24
N HIS A 85 -4.97 6.06 -3.06
CA HIS A 85 -4.15 7.07 -2.39
C HIS A 85 -2.74 6.54 -2.09
N VAL A 86 -2.63 5.30 -1.62
CA VAL A 86 -1.33 4.66 -1.37
C VAL A 86 -0.54 4.53 -2.67
N CYS A 87 -1.17 4.06 -3.73
CA CYS A 87 -0.53 3.93 -5.05
C CYS A 87 -0.02 5.30 -5.55
N ASP A 88 -0.88 6.32 -5.51
CA ASP A 88 -0.53 7.67 -5.99
C ASP A 88 0.64 8.25 -5.18
N THR A 89 0.62 8.10 -3.87
CA THR A 89 1.68 8.59 -3.00
C THR A 89 3.04 8.00 -3.39
N LEU A 90 3.08 6.69 -3.63
CA LEU A 90 4.32 6.01 -4.00
C LEU A 90 4.80 6.37 -5.40
N PHE A 91 3.89 6.47 -6.37
CA PHE A 91 4.25 6.84 -7.74
C PHE A 91 4.77 8.28 -7.83
N VAL A 92 4.16 9.20 -7.09
CA VAL A 92 4.60 10.61 -7.09
C VAL A 92 5.94 10.76 -6.39
N SER A 93 6.20 10.00 -5.34
CA SER A 93 7.40 10.15 -4.51
C SER A 93 8.67 9.61 -5.16
N ASP A 94 8.57 8.64 -6.06
CA ASP A 94 9.76 7.97 -6.60
C ASP A 94 9.49 7.42 -8.00
N ALA A 95 10.18 7.98 -9.00
CA ALA A 95 10.03 7.58 -10.40
C ALA A 95 10.49 6.13 -10.68
N ARG A 96 11.28 5.54 -9.78
CA ARG A 96 11.75 4.15 -9.93
C ARG A 96 10.67 3.13 -9.59
N VAL A 97 9.59 3.53 -8.94
CA VAL A 97 8.45 2.66 -8.65
C VAL A 97 7.69 2.41 -9.94
N ARG A 98 7.60 1.15 -10.36
CA ARG A 98 6.98 0.75 -11.63
C ARG A 98 5.59 0.17 -11.46
N ARG A 99 5.36 -0.51 -10.34
CA ARG A 99 4.11 -1.18 -10.04
C ARG A 99 3.89 -1.12 -8.53
N VAL A 100 2.65 -0.91 -8.12
CA VAL A 100 2.27 -0.95 -6.70
C VAL A 100 1.09 -1.90 -6.54
N GLU A 101 1.21 -2.80 -5.58
CA GLU A 101 0.13 -3.66 -5.16
C GLU A 101 -0.24 -3.31 -3.72
N VAL A 102 -1.51 -3.03 -3.49
CA VAL A 102 -2.04 -2.70 -2.16
C VAL A 102 -3.12 -3.70 -1.81
N ARG A 103 -2.94 -4.40 -0.71
CA ARG A 103 -3.98 -5.27 -0.15
C ARG A 103 -4.53 -4.62 1.10
N ILE A 104 -5.86 -4.52 1.18
CA ILE A 104 -6.54 -3.95 2.35
C ILE A 104 -7.57 -4.96 2.84
N VAL A 105 -7.51 -5.27 4.13
CA VAL A 105 -8.47 -6.12 4.82
C VAL A 105 -9.23 -5.28 5.84
N LYS A 106 -10.56 -5.34 5.79
CA LYS A 106 -11.43 -4.69 6.77
C LYS A 106 -11.54 -5.60 7.98
N LEU A 107 -11.06 -5.15 9.13
CA LEU A 107 -10.97 -6.00 10.32
C LEU A 107 -12.27 -6.06 11.13
N ALA A 108 -13.12 -5.04 11.01
CA ALA A 108 -14.32 -4.92 11.87
C ALA A 108 -15.56 -5.60 11.34
N ILE A 109 -15.54 -6.15 10.11
CA ILE A 109 -16.77 -6.66 9.47
C ILE A 109 -16.80 -8.18 9.27
N SER A 110 -15.75 -8.89 9.67
CA SER A 110 -15.76 -10.35 9.62
C SER A 110 -16.70 -10.90 10.68
N GLU A 111 -17.60 -11.80 10.30
CA GLU A 111 -18.55 -12.44 11.20
C GLU A 111 -18.23 -13.91 11.43
N GLY A 112 -17.61 -14.58 10.47
CA GLY A 112 -17.35 -16.01 10.51
C GLY A 112 -15.87 -16.38 10.45
N GLY A 113 -14.97 -15.44 10.77
CA GLY A 113 -13.53 -15.70 10.70
C GLY A 113 -12.94 -15.49 9.31
N GLU A 114 -13.77 -15.13 8.32
CA GLU A 114 -13.29 -14.80 6.98
C GLU A 114 -12.56 -13.46 6.95
N SER A 115 -11.63 -13.31 5.99
CA SER A 115 -11.00 -12.02 5.70
C SER A 115 -11.71 -11.36 4.53
N ILE A 116 -12.15 -10.13 4.72
CA ILE A 116 -12.87 -9.36 3.70
C ILE A 116 -12.04 -8.15 3.32
N GLY A 117 -11.77 -7.99 2.03
CA GLY A 117 -10.96 -6.87 1.56
C GLY A 117 -10.77 -6.88 0.06
N ILE A 118 -9.77 -6.11 -0.37
CA ILE A 118 -9.43 -5.97 -1.79
C ILE A 118 -7.92 -6.08 -1.99
N THR A 119 -7.54 -6.38 -3.22
CA THR A 119 -6.17 -6.17 -3.71
C THR A 119 -6.26 -5.32 -4.97
N MET A 120 -5.51 -4.22 -4.98
CA MET A 120 -5.40 -3.34 -6.14
C MET A 120 -3.98 -3.37 -6.67
N VAL A 121 -3.85 -3.45 -7.98
CA VAL A 121 -2.56 -3.35 -8.67
C VAL A 121 -2.63 -2.20 -9.65
N ARG A 122 -1.65 -1.28 -9.56
CA ARG A 122 -1.49 -0.19 -10.51
C ARG A 122 -0.10 -0.23 -11.12
N HIS A 123 -0.02 -0.01 -12.41
CA HIS A 123 1.24 0.12 -13.13
C HIS A 123 1.48 1.59 -13.47
N ARG A 124 2.75 1.99 -13.50
CA ARG A 124 3.11 3.33 -13.96
C ARG A 124 2.84 3.40 -15.46
N GLY A 125 1.99 4.32 -15.82
CA GLY A 125 1.59 4.53 -17.21
C GLY A 125 2.61 5.25 -18.09
#